data_d37f17dd950c2785252f537d28550959
#
_entry.id   d37f17dd950c2785252f537d28550959
#
_cell.length_a   1.000
_cell.length_b   1.000
_cell.length_c   1.000
_cell.angle_alpha   90.00
_cell.angle_beta   90.00
_cell.angle_gamma   90.00
#
_symmetry.space_group_name_H-M   'P 1'
#
loop_
_entity.id
_entity.type
_entity.pdbx_description
1 polymer ?
#
loop_
_entity_poly.entity_id
_entity_poly.type
_entity_poly.pdbx_seq_one_letter_code
_entity_poly.pdbx_strand_id
1 'polypeptide(L)'
;GTFHHIGLVISVAFVLATLFTAWSPANLLTVSPSQSSNTSIFPPPTSEDASSATATPLTNPLIGIVVGHWGDNNDPGAVCLDNNLTEFEVNQNIATLVKSDLEAKGIDVQLLKEFDPKLRGFQATALVSIHADSCEYINDQATGFKVAAALANPRPERGARLTACLRSRYAGVTGLALHSTSITNDMTSYHAFEEISENTTAVIIETGFMNLDRQLLEQHPDIAAEGITQGILCFINNEDVSSPPTPTTSP
;
A
#
# COMPACT_ATOMS: atom_id res chain seq x y z
N GLY A 1 -22.27 14.75 45.37
CA GLY A 1 -22.47 13.89 44.15
C GLY A 1 -21.22 13.29 43.56
N THR A 2 -20.02 13.85 43.82
CA THR A 2 -18.77 13.46 43.14
C THR A 2 -18.20 12.13 43.61
N PHE A 3 -18.38 11.77 44.85
CA PHE A 3 -17.86 10.53 45.43
C PHE A 3 -18.63 9.27 44.96
N HIS A 4 -19.91 9.39 44.60
CA HIS A 4 -20.71 8.26 44.11
C HIS A 4 -20.27 7.81 42.72
N HIS A 5 -19.82 8.74 41.85
CA HIS A 5 -19.37 8.41 40.52
C HIS A 5 -17.99 7.75 40.49
N ILE A 6 -17.10 8.13 41.42
CA ILE A 6 -15.77 7.52 41.55
C ILE A 6 -15.86 6.06 41.97
N GLY A 7 -16.74 5.76 42.95
CA GLY A 7 -16.97 4.37 43.42
C GLY A 7 -17.53 3.46 42.30
N LEU A 8 -18.41 3.97 41.45
CA LEU A 8 -18.99 3.22 40.33
C LEU A 8 -17.95 2.90 39.25
N VAL A 9 -17.10 3.85 38.91
CA VAL A 9 -16.05 3.65 37.89
C VAL A 9 -15.02 2.61 38.38
N ILE A 10 -14.60 2.66 39.62
CA ILE A 10 -13.67 1.67 40.19
C ILE A 10 -14.30 0.27 40.24
N SER A 11 -15.57 0.15 40.60
CA SER A 11 -16.28 -1.14 40.64
C SER A 11 -16.43 -1.77 39.27
N VAL A 12 -16.73 -0.98 38.23
CA VAL A 12 -16.83 -1.46 36.84
C VAL A 12 -15.46 -1.90 36.29
N ALA A 13 -14.39 -1.18 36.63
CA ALA A 13 -13.03 -1.55 36.23
C ALA A 13 -12.58 -2.89 36.86
N PHE A 14 -12.93 -3.15 38.12
CA PHE A 14 -12.63 -4.42 38.80
C PHE A 14 -13.41 -5.60 38.20
N VAL A 15 -14.66 -5.43 37.83
CA VAL A 15 -15.47 -6.49 37.20
C VAL A 15 -14.96 -6.84 35.82
N LEU A 16 -14.53 -5.85 35.03
CA LEU A 16 -13.94 -6.09 33.73
C LEU A 16 -12.59 -6.79 33.83
N ALA A 17 -11.75 -6.45 34.80
CA ALA A 17 -10.45 -7.11 35.01
C ALA A 17 -10.60 -8.59 35.39
N THR A 18 -11.62 -8.95 36.20
CA THR A 18 -11.87 -10.35 36.60
C THR A 18 -12.43 -11.20 35.46
N LEU A 19 -13.15 -10.62 34.51
CA LEU A 19 -13.64 -11.34 33.33
C LEU A 19 -12.53 -11.70 32.34
N PHE A 20 -11.47 -10.89 32.25
CA PHE A 20 -10.33 -11.17 31.38
C PHE A 20 -9.39 -12.26 31.96
N THR A 21 -9.32 -12.45 33.27
CA THR A 21 -8.45 -13.46 33.89
C THR A 21 -9.07 -14.86 33.95
N ALA A 22 -10.38 -14.99 33.71
CA ALA A 22 -11.08 -16.28 33.76
C ALA A 22 -11.06 -17.06 32.43
N TRP A 23 -10.49 -16.49 31.36
CA TRP A 23 -10.48 -17.13 30.03
C TRP A 23 -9.06 -17.38 29.53
N SER A 24 -8.25 -18.13 30.31
CA SER A 24 -7.01 -18.71 29.79
C SER A 24 -7.26 -20.18 29.52
N PRO A 25 -7.15 -20.68 28.30
CA PRO A 25 -7.25 -22.11 28.01
C PRO A 25 -5.95 -22.80 28.46
N ALA A 26 -5.94 -23.26 29.70
CA ALA A 26 -4.88 -24.11 30.27
C ALA A 26 -5.09 -25.55 29.83
N ASN A 27 -4.97 -25.91 28.56
CA ASN A 27 -4.93 -27.30 28.11
C ASN A 27 -4.30 -27.42 26.72
N LEU A 28 -2.99 -27.11 26.62
CA LEU A 28 -2.24 -27.38 25.39
C LEU A 28 -0.78 -27.71 25.66
N LEU A 29 -0.49 -28.63 26.60
CA LEU A 29 0.83 -29.27 26.68
C LEU A 29 0.72 -30.58 27.49
N THR A 30 0.23 -31.66 26.86
CA THR A 30 0.59 -33.03 27.26
C THR A 30 0.75 -33.87 26.00
N VAL A 31 1.98 -33.92 25.50
CA VAL A 31 2.40 -34.96 24.55
C VAL A 31 3.12 -36.02 25.37
N SER A 32 2.46 -37.18 25.57
CA SER A 32 3.11 -38.39 26.06
C SER A 32 3.71 -39.15 24.88
N PRO A 33 4.94 -39.67 25.00
CA PRO A 33 5.50 -40.53 24.00
C PRO A 33 5.01 -41.97 24.23
N SER A 34 4.21 -42.54 23.33
CA SER A 34 3.97 -43.96 23.24
C SER A 34 4.89 -44.56 22.18
N GLN A 35 5.84 -45.35 22.62
CA GLN A 35 6.54 -46.31 21.75
C GLN A 35 5.59 -47.43 21.39
N SER A 36 5.45 -47.72 20.11
CA SER A 36 4.97 -48.99 19.62
C SER A 36 5.71 -49.37 18.35
N SER A 37 6.59 -50.31 18.51
CA SER A 37 7.28 -51.03 17.43
C SER A 37 6.31 -51.92 16.72
N ASN A 38 6.04 -51.71 15.43
CA ASN A 38 5.51 -52.74 14.52
C ASN A 38 6.30 -52.69 13.22
N THR A 39 7.07 -53.73 13.04
CA THR A 39 7.73 -54.14 11.81
C THR A 39 6.70 -54.50 10.78
N SER A 40 6.57 -53.71 9.73
CA SER A 40 5.77 -54.04 8.54
C SER A 40 6.68 -54.05 7.32
N ILE A 41 6.87 -55.25 6.77
CA ILE A 41 7.63 -55.51 5.54
C ILE A 41 6.74 -55.12 4.38
N PHE A 42 7.07 -54.01 3.69
CA PHE A 42 6.52 -53.67 2.38
C PHE A 42 7.61 -53.70 1.31
N PRO A 43 7.31 -54.26 0.11
CA PRO A 43 8.26 -54.22 -1.00
C PRO A 43 8.48 -52.80 -1.53
N PRO A 44 9.61 -52.51 -2.20
CA PRO A 44 9.92 -51.17 -2.69
C PRO A 44 8.91 -50.79 -3.78
N PRO A 45 8.43 -49.50 -3.76
CA PRO A 45 7.60 -49.01 -4.84
C PRO A 45 8.41 -48.88 -6.13
N THR A 46 7.88 -49.48 -7.17
CA THR A 46 8.29 -49.29 -8.56
C THR A 46 8.27 -47.80 -8.90
N SER A 47 9.34 -47.35 -9.53
CA SER A 47 9.44 -46.03 -10.14
C SER A 47 8.43 -45.90 -11.29
N GLU A 48 7.30 -45.28 -11.03
CA GLU A 48 6.40 -44.79 -12.07
C GLU A 48 6.36 -43.25 -12.05
N ASP A 49 6.70 -42.72 -13.20
CA ASP A 49 6.41 -41.39 -13.75
C ASP A 49 6.53 -40.17 -12.82
N ALA A 50 7.72 -39.59 -12.87
CA ALA A 50 7.85 -38.16 -12.64
C ALA A 50 6.99 -37.41 -13.68
N SER A 51 5.70 -37.23 -13.36
CA SER A 51 4.86 -36.27 -14.07
C SER A 51 5.55 -34.90 -14.00
N SER A 52 6.11 -34.51 -15.12
CA SER A 52 6.62 -33.18 -15.33
C SER A 52 5.48 -32.21 -15.05
N ALA A 53 5.43 -31.67 -13.83
CA ALA A 53 4.60 -30.52 -13.51
C ALA A 53 5.06 -29.41 -14.44
N THR A 54 4.29 -29.17 -15.50
CA THR A 54 4.46 -28.02 -16.38
C THR A 54 4.37 -26.80 -15.48
N ALA A 55 5.52 -26.16 -15.21
CA ALA A 55 5.56 -24.92 -14.47
C ALA A 55 4.65 -23.94 -15.23
N THR A 56 3.56 -23.54 -14.60
CA THR A 56 2.71 -22.45 -15.10
C THR A 56 3.66 -21.27 -15.32
N PRO A 57 3.66 -20.64 -16.50
CA PRO A 57 4.50 -19.46 -16.73
C PRO A 57 4.21 -18.47 -15.59
N LEU A 58 5.23 -18.03 -14.88
CA LEU A 58 5.10 -16.93 -13.94
C LEU A 58 4.69 -15.73 -14.79
N THR A 59 3.41 -15.39 -14.77
CA THR A 59 2.95 -14.14 -15.36
C THR A 59 3.61 -13.02 -14.58
N ASN A 60 4.27 -12.09 -15.30
CA ASN A 60 4.82 -10.90 -14.67
C ASN A 60 3.77 -10.25 -13.76
N PRO A 61 4.15 -9.73 -12.59
CA PRO A 61 3.19 -9.00 -11.77
C PRO A 61 2.67 -7.79 -12.56
N LEU A 62 1.35 -7.62 -12.60
CA LEU A 62 0.71 -6.45 -13.18
C LEU A 62 0.48 -5.42 -12.09
N ILE A 63 0.85 -4.17 -12.36
CA ILE A 63 0.59 -3.01 -11.50
C ILE A 63 -0.35 -2.06 -12.24
N GLY A 64 -1.46 -1.69 -11.60
CA GLY A 64 -2.29 -0.59 -12.03
C GLY A 64 -1.81 0.72 -11.42
N ILE A 65 -1.71 1.77 -12.24
CA ILE A 65 -1.47 3.13 -11.76
C ILE A 65 -2.62 4.00 -12.23
N VAL A 66 -3.41 4.51 -11.29
CA VAL A 66 -4.40 5.54 -11.58
C VAL A 66 -3.69 6.89 -11.52
N VAL A 67 -3.78 7.64 -12.60
CA VAL A 67 -3.28 9.01 -12.65
C VAL A 67 -4.43 9.92 -12.22
N GLY A 68 -4.29 10.54 -11.05
CA GLY A 68 -5.31 11.44 -10.50
C GLY A 68 -5.60 12.61 -11.44
N HIS A 69 -6.86 12.97 -11.54
CA HIS A 69 -7.37 14.02 -12.42
C HIS A 69 -7.15 13.78 -13.93
N TRP A 70 -6.69 12.59 -14.32
CA TRP A 70 -6.67 12.22 -15.73
C TRP A 70 -8.06 11.76 -16.17
N GLY A 71 -8.81 12.64 -16.82
CA GLY A 71 -10.16 12.30 -17.27
C GLY A 71 -10.68 13.24 -18.33
N ASP A 72 -11.89 12.91 -18.81
CA ASP A 72 -12.59 13.69 -19.84
C ASP A 72 -13.53 14.75 -19.21
N ASN A 73 -13.50 14.88 -17.87
CA ASN A 73 -14.36 15.76 -17.07
C ASN A 73 -13.85 17.20 -16.92
N ASN A 74 -12.72 17.54 -17.55
CA ASN A 74 -12.04 18.83 -17.42
C ASN A 74 -11.70 19.22 -15.96
N ASP A 75 -11.43 18.23 -15.12
CA ASP A 75 -10.95 18.45 -13.77
C ASP A 75 -9.41 18.37 -13.73
N PRO A 76 -8.72 19.51 -13.66
CA PRO A 76 -7.27 19.52 -13.61
C PRO A 76 -6.69 19.21 -12.23
N GLY A 77 -7.54 19.00 -11.21
CA GLY A 77 -7.13 18.99 -9.81
C GLY A 77 -6.73 20.37 -9.30
N ALA A 78 -5.79 20.42 -8.37
CA ALA A 78 -5.22 21.68 -7.90
C ALA A 78 -4.48 22.40 -9.04
N VAL A 79 -4.56 23.74 -9.06
CA VAL A 79 -3.91 24.59 -10.06
C VAL A 79 -3.07 25.65 -9.37
N CYS A 80 -1.80 25.74 -9.74
CA CYS A 80 -0.89 26.78 -9.29
C CYS A 80 -1.12 28.06 -10.10
N LEU A 81 -1.57 29.13 -9.44
CA LEU A 81 -1.99 30.36 -10.13
C LEU A 81 -0.85 31.15 -10.79
N ASP A 82 0.39 30.92 -10.38
CA ASP A 82 1.56 31.67 -10.86
C ASP A 82 2.11 31.15 -12.20
N ASN A 83 1.96 29.85 -12.49
CA ASN A 83 2.45 29.24 -13.73
C ASN A 83 1.43 28.32 -14.42
N ASN A 84 0.22 28.19 -13.89
CA ASN A 84 -0.85 27.32 -14.33
C ASN A 84 -0.49 25.81 -14.32
N LEU A 85 0.51 25.39 -13.54
CA LEU A 85 0.80 23.99 -13.31
C LEU A 85 -0.40 23.32 -12.67
N THR A 86 -0.85 22.20 -13.24
CA THR A 86 -2.00 21.44 -12.72
C THR A 86 -1.54 20.19 -11.97
N GLU A 87 -2.35 19.74 -11.04
CA GLU A 87 -2.13 18.47 -10.35
C GLU A 87 -2.09 17.30 -11.34
N PHE A 88 -2.97 17.31 -12.35
CA PHE A 88 -2.94 16.31 -13.42
C PHE A 88 -1.57 16.21 -14.11
N GLU A 89 -0.95 17.35 -14.46
CA GLU A 89 0.37 17.36 -15.10
C GLU A 89 1.45 16.77 -14.19
N VAL A 90 1.44 17.09 -12.91
CA VAL A 90 2.34 16.53 -11.90
C VAL A 90 2.15 15.02 -11.80
N ASN A 91 0.91 14.58 -11.61
CA ASN A 91 0.56 13.17 -11.46
C ASN A 91 0.93 12.35 -12.71
N GLN A 92 0.68 12.89 -13.91
CA GLN A 92 0.99 12.23 -15.17
C GLN A 92 2.50 12.07 -15.38
N ASN A 93 3.29 13.10 -15.06
CA ASN A 93 4.73 13.05 -15.15
C ASN A 93 5.30 11.96 -14.23
N ILE A 94 4.92 11.97 -12.96
CA ILE A 94 5.37 10.99 -11.99
C ILE A 94 4.93 9.56 -12.39
N ALA A 95 3.66 9.38 -12.75
CA ALA A 95 3.13 8.07 -13.15
C ALA A 95 3.82 7.49 -14.38
N THR A 96 4.17 8.35 -15.35
CA THR A 96 4.89 7.93 -16.55
C THR A 96 6.30 7.43 -16.23
N LEU A 97 6.99 8.11 -15.32
CA LEU A 97 8.33 7.71 -14.84
C LEU A 97 8.24 6.40 -14.04
N VAL A 98 7.30 6.27 -13.10
CA VAL A 98 7.06 5.02 -12.35
C VAL A 98 6.81 3.85 -13.30
N LYS A 99 5.97 4.06 -14.33
CA LYS A 99 5.72 3.03 -15.34
C LYS A 99 7.01 2.61 -16.04
N SER A 100 7.80 3.58 -16.53
CA SER A 100 9.08 3.32 -17.20
C SER A 100 10.04 2.52 -16.32
N ASP A 101 10.17 2.91 -15.06
CA ASP A 101 11.08 2.29 -14.09
C ASP A 101 10.69 0.85 -13.75
N LEU A 102 9.40 0.58 -13.57
CA LEU A 102 8.88 -0.76 -13.29
C LEU A 102 8.99 -1.66 -14.53
N GLU A 103 8.67 -1.16 -15.72
CA GLU A 103 8.78 -1.91 -16.98
C GLU A 103 10.24 -2.27 -17.30
N ALA A 104 11.18 -1.38 -17.00
CA ALA A 104 12.62 -1.67 -17.12
C ALA A 104 13.08 -2.82 -16.19
N LYS A 105 12.31 -3.10 -15.14
CA LYS A 105 12.53 -4.22 -14.20
C LYS A 105 11.68 -5.47 -14.50
N GLY A 106 11.01 -5.49 -15.67
CA GLY A 106 10.20 -6.64 -16.12
C GLY A 106 8.83 -6.75 -15.44
N ILE A 107 8.30 -5.66 -14.90
CA ILE A 107 6.98 -5.60 -14.27
C ILE A 107 6.01 -4.94 -15.25
N ASP A 108 4.88 -5.59 -15.52
CA ASP A 108 3.88 -5.03 -16.41
C ASP A 108 3.10 -3.90 -15.70
N VAL A 109 2.96 -2.75 -16.38
CA VAL A 109 2.27 -1.58 -15.81
C VAL A 109 1.18 -1.07 -16.73
N GLN A 110 0.00 -0.87 -16.17
CA GLN A 110 -1.12 -0.24 -16.87
C GLN A 110 -1.44 1.11 -16.23
N LEU A 111 -1.28 2.21 -17.02
CA LEU A 111 -1.82 3.50 -16.64
C LEU A 111 -3.33 3.52 -16.88
N LEU A 112 -4.06 4.06 -15.94
CA LEU A 112 -5.52 4.17 -15.94
C LEU A 112 -5.92 5.62 -15.71
N LYS A 113 -6.97 6.06 -16.40
CA LYS A 113 -7.64 7.32 -16.09
C LYS A 113 -8.32 7.21 -14.72
N GLU A 114 -8.58 8.35 -14.08
CA GLU A 114 -9.29 8.36 -12.79
C GLU A 114 -10.64 7.66 -12.85
N PHE A 115 -11.43 7.93 -13.88
CA PHE A 115 -12.71 7.28 -14.15
C PHE A 115 -12.64 6.34 -15.37
N ASP A 116 -11.55 5.54 -15.47
CA ASP A 116 -11.39 4.61 -16.57
C ASP A 116 -12.41 3.46 -16.48
N PRO A 117 -13.19 3.17 -17.52
CA PRO A 117 -14.09 2.01 -17.53
C PRO A 117 -13.40 0.67 -17.28
N LYS A 118 -12.07 0.61 -17.50
CA LYS A 118 -11.24 -0.57 -17.21
C LYS A 118 -11.05 -0.82 -15.71
N LEU A 119 -11.32 0.16 -14.85
CA LEU A 119 -11.26 -0.04 -13.40
C LEU A 119 -12.26 -1.09 -12.95
N ARG A 120 -13.41 -1.21 -13.64
CA ARG A 120 -14.43 -2.18 -13.27
C ARG A 120 -13.93 -3.62 -13.34
N GLY A 121 -13.73 -4.22 -12.17
CA GLY A 121 -13.20 -5.56 -12.03
C GLY A 121 -11.71 -5.69 -12.37
N PHE A 122 -10.96 -4.59 -12.43
CA PHE A 122 -9.54 -4.58 -12.73
C PHE A 122 -8.77 -5.47 -11.75
N GLN A 123 -8.02 -6.41 -12.29
CA GLN A 123 -7.26 -7.39 -11.50
C GLN A 123 -5.77 -7.19 -11.71
N ALA A 124 -5.06 -6.89 -10.63
CA ALA A 124 -3.62 -6.67 -10.58
C ALA A 124 -3.03 -7.10 -9.24
N THR A 125 -1.71 -7.18 -9.14
CA THR A 125 -0.99 -7.42 -7.88
C THR A 125 -1.21 -6.26 -6.91
N ALA A 126 -1.15 -5.03 -7.44
CA ALA A 126 -1.47 -3.80 -6.72
C ALA A 126 -2.01 -2.73 -7.67
N LEU A 127 -2.75 -1.78 -7.10
CA LEU A 127 -3.16 -0.53 -7.74
C LEU A 127 -2.70 0.62 -6.85
N VAL A 128 -2.01 1.59 -7.45
CA VAL A 128 -1.56 2.81 -6.79
C VAL A 128 -2.17 4.00 -7.50
N SER A 129 -3.00 4.78 -6.80
CA SER A 129 -3.48 6.06 -7.30
C SER A 129 -2.49 7.16 -6.90
N ILE A 130 -2.04 7.94 -7.88
CA ILE A 130 -1.04 8.99 -7.71
C ILE A 130 -1.72 10.35 -7.80
N HIS A 131 -1.62 11.12 -6.74
CA HIS A 131 -2.13 12.47 -6.56
C HIS A 131 -1.06 13.41 -6.00
N ALA A 132 -1.34 14.69 -6.00
CA ALA A 132 -0.57 15.72 -5.32
C ALA A 132 -1.55 16.70 -4.63
N ASP A 133 -1.15 17.17 -3.46
CA ASP A 133 -2.00 18.04 -2.64
C ASP A 133 -1.98 19.49 -3.14
N SER A 134 -2.84 20.32 -2.56
CA SER A 134 -3.11 21.71 -2.95
C SER A 134 -1.86 22.54 -3.30
N CYS A 135 -2.01 23.40 -4.30
CA CYS A 135 -1.05 24.46 -4.62
C CYS A 135 -1.28 25.75 -3.84
N GLU A 136 -2.36 25.84 -3.07
CA GLU A 136 -2.59 26.99 -2.19
C GLU A 136 -1.68 26.92 -0.97
N TYR A 137 -1.12 28.08 -0.56
CA TYR A 137 -0.42 28.17 0.71
C TYR A 137 -1.43 28.08 1.86
N ILE A 138 -1.37 27.02 2.63
CA ILE A 138 -2.23 26.80 3.79
C ILE A 138 -1.53 27.30 5.06
N ASN A 139 -0.33 26.80 5.33
CA ASN A 139 0.57 27.17 6.43
C ASN A 139 1.92 26.46 6.23
N ASP A 140 2.92 26.78 7.03
CA ASP A 140 4.28 26.21 6.94
C ASP A 140 4.37 24.70 7.23
N GLN A 141 3.29 24.08 7.71
CA GLN A 141 3.23 22.65 7.97
C GLN A 141 2.56 21.86 6.84
N ALA A 142 2.01 22.53 5.81
CA ALA A 142 1.42 21.91 4.63
C ALA A 142 2.53 21.43 3.68
N THR A 143 3.34 20.50 4.13
CA THR A 143 4.47 19.86 3.42
C THR A 143 4.52 18.39 3.81
N GLY A 144 5.07 17.55 2.93
CA GLY A 144 5.14 16.13 3.14
C GLY A 144 4.11 15.35 2.34
N PHE A 145 4.21 14.03 2.37
CA PHE A 145 3.39 13.13 1.58
C PHE A 145 2.39 12.35 2.44
N LYS A 146 1.37 11.75 1.79
CA LYS A 146 0.37 10.92 2.46
C LYS A 146 0.23 9.59 1.72
N VAL A 147 -0.04 8.50 2.44
CA VAL A 147 -0.41 7.22 1.85
C VAL A 147 -1.53 6.60 2.66
N ALA A 148 -2.60 6.21 1.98
CA ALA A 148 -3.75 5.55 2.58
C ALA A 148 -4.13 4.29 1.78
N ALA A 149 -4.47 3.20 2.50
CA ALA A 149 -5.04 2.02 1.90
C ALA A 149 -6.57 2.15 1.78
N ALA A 150 -7.15 1.43 0.82
CA ALA A 150 -8.58 1.27 0.71
C ALA A 150 -9.17 0.75 2.03
N LEU A 151 -10.20 1.42 2.55
CA LEU A 151 -10.86 1.02 3.80
C LEU A 151 -11.62 -0.31 3.64
N ALA A 152 -12.34 -0.47 2.52
CA ALA A 152 -13.08 -1.67 2.17
C ALA A 152 -12.20 -2.72 1.50
N ASN A 153 -11.08 -3.11 2.13
CA ASN A 153 -10.17 -4.12 1.60
C ASN A 153 -10.44 -5.47 2.27
N PRO A 154 -10.81 -6.52 1.54
CA PRO A 154 -11.01 -7.86 2.12
C PRO A 154 -9.72 -8.50 2.66
N ARG A 155 -8.56 -7.93 2.31
CA ARG A 155 -7.24 -8.34 2.80
C ARG A 155 -6.49 -7.13 3.38
N PRO A 156 -6.91 -6.63 4.55
CA PRO A 156 -6.37 -5.40 5.13
C PRO A 156 -4.87 -5.48 5.43
N GLU A 157 -4.35 -6.67 5.70
CA GLU A 157 -2.91 -6.91 5.92
C GLU A 157 -2.07 -6.61 4.68
N ARG A 158 -2.59 -6.88 3.47
CA ARG A 158 -1.90 -6.54 2.22
C ARG A 158 -1.91 -5.03 1.97
N GLY A 159 -3.05 -4.38 2.20
CA GLY A 159 -3.16 -2.92 2.13
C GLY A 159 -2.21 -2.23 3.11
N ALA A 160 -2.18 -2.69 4.36
CA ALA A 160 -1.26 -2.19 5.38
C ALA A 160 0.20 -2.36 4.96
N ARG A 161 0.56 -3.52 4.37
CA ARG A 161 1.90 -3.78 3.90
C ARG A 161 2.30 -2.87 2.74
N LEU A 162 1.46 -2.71 1.71
CA LEU A 162 1.75 -1.82 0.58
C LEU A 162 1.91 -0.37 1.07
N THR A 163 1.03 0.07 1.96
CA THR A 163 1.13 1.38 2.62
C THR A 163 2.45 1.55 3.37
N ALA A 164 2.87 0.55 4.15
CA ALA A 164 4.12 0.60 4.90
C ALA A 164 5.35 0.64 3.97
N CYS A 165 5.37 -0.15 2.90
CA CYS A 165 6.40 -0.14 1.88
C CYS A 165 6.52 1.23 1.21
N LEU A 166 5.40 1.80 0.73
CA LEU A 166 5.40 3.13 0.11
C LEU A 166 5.86 4.20 1.08
N ARG A 167 5.36 4.21 2.32
CA ARG A 167 5.78 5.19 3.34
C ARG A 167 7.27 5.13 3.62
N SER A 168 7.82 3.94 3.79
CA SER A 168 9.25 3.75 4.08
C SER A 168 10.12 4.21 2.92
N ARG A 169 9.81 3.73 1.70
CA ARG A 169 10.66 3.99 0.54
C ARG A 169 10.53 5.41 0.03
N TYR A 170 9.30 5.94 -0.01
CA TYR A 170 9.05 7.31 -0.44
C TYR A 170 9.73 8.33 0.48
N ALA A 171 9.58 8.18 1.80
CA ALA A 171 10.27 9.05 2.75
C ALA A 171 11.80 8.94 2.62
N GLY A 172 12.32 7.72 2.45
CA GLY A 172 13.77 7.48 2.34
C GLY A 172 14.39 8.07 1.08
N VAL A 173 13.66 8.09 -0.03
CA VAL A 173 14.12 8.61 -1.32
C VAL A 173 13.93 10.11 -1.43
N THR A 174 12.75 10.62 -1.08
CA THR A 174 12.40 12.04 -1.24
C THR A 174 12.88 12.93 -0.11
N GLY A 175 13.10 12.36 1.07
CA GLY A 175 13.37 13.13 2.30
C GLY A 175 12.12 13.79 2.89
N LEU A 176 10.95 13.67 2.24
CA LEU A 176 9.71 14.23 2.77
C LEU A 176 9.21 13.46 3.99
N ALA A 177 8.63 14.18 4.95
CA ALA A 177 7.99 13.58 6.10
C ALA A 177 6.58 13.08 5.74
N LEU A 178 6.13 12.00 6.43
CA LEU A 178 4.75 11.56 6.33
C LEU A 178 3.81 12.56 7.01
N HIS A 179 2.87 13.13 6.25
CA HIS A 179 1.86 14.07 6.73
C HIS A 179 0.57 13.31 7.11
N SER A 180 0.61 12.54 8.21
CA SER A 180 -0.47 11.63 8.59
C SER A 180 -1.73 12.32 9.13
N THR A 181 -1.62 13.60 9.53
CA THR A 181 -2.71 14.34 10.19
C THR A 181 -3.81 14.81 9.23
N SER A 182 -3.56 14.80 7.93
CA SER A 182 -4.52 15.23 6.90
C SER A 182 -4.91 14.11 5.93
N ILE A 183 -4.80 12.85 6.33
CA ILE A 183 -5.41 11.75 5.59
C ILE A 183 -6.92 11.86 5.74
N THR A 184 -7.63 12.04 4.63
CA THR A 184 -9.08 12.24 4.59
C THR A 184 -9.84 10.94 4.36
N ASN A 185 -11.15 10.96 4.61
CA ASN A 185 -12.01 9.83 4.26
C ASN A 185 -12.02 9.58 2.75
N ASP A 186 -11.90 10.61 1.93
CA ASP A 186 -11.89 10.50 0.48
C ASP A 186 -10.69 9.69 -0.01
N MET A 187 -9.54 9.79 0.65
CA MET A 187 -8.38 8.95 0.35
C MET A 187 -8.63 7.47 0.67
N THR A 188 -9.35 7.15 1.72
CA THR A 188 -9.61 5.77 2.14
C THR A 188 -10.81 5.13 1.46
N SER A 189 -11.75 5.95 0.98
CA SER A 189 -12.96 5.56 0.25
C SER A 189 -12.94 6.10 -1.19
N TYR A 190 -11.75 6.13 -1.79
CA TYR A 190 -11.55 6.60 -3.15
C TYR A 190 -12.31 5.71 -4.14
N HIS A 191 -13.05 6.32 -5.07
CA HIS A 191 -14.00 5.60 -5.94
C HIS A 191 -13.37 4.42 -6.70
N ALA A 192 -12.13 4.57 -7.19
CA ALA A 192 -11.45 3.50 -7.91
C ALA A 192 -11.29 2.22 -7.07
N PHE A 193 -11.25 2.34 -5.74
CA PHE A 193 -11.12 1.18 -4.85
C PHE A 193 -12.39 0.32 -4.79
N GLU A 194 -13.55 0.92 -5.05
CA GLU A 194 -14.84 0.22 -5.10
C GLU A 194 -15.09 -0.48 -6.43
N GLU A 195 -14.39 -0.06 -7.49
CA GLU A 195 -14.58 -0.57 -8.83
C GLU A 195 -13.71 -1.79 -9.16
N ILE A 196 -12.53 -1.88 -8.55
CA ILE A 196 -11.55 -2.93 -8.86
C ILE A 196 -11.92 -4.29 -8.28
N SER A 197 -11.24 -5.34 -8.76
CA SER A 197 -11.36 -6.68 -8.19
C SER A 197 -10.92 -6.70 -6.71
N GLU A 198 -11.66 -7.43 -5.87
CA GLU A 198 -11.30 -7.69 -4.47
C GLU A 198 -9.90 -8.33 -4.31
N ASN A 199 -9.37 -8.92 -5.37
CA ASN A 199 -8.02 -9.49 -5.39
C ASN A 199 -6.92 -8.46 -5.61
N THR A 200 -7.24 -7.23 -5.97
CA THR A 200 -6.28 -6.14 -6.18
C THR A 200 -6.07 -5.38 -4.88
N THR A 201 -4.81 -5.27 -4.45
CA THR A 201 -4.46 -4.45 -3.27
C THR A 201 -4.33 -3.01 -3.71
N ALA A 202 -5.09 -2.09 -3.10
CA ALA A 202 -5.15 -0.70 -3.55
C ALA A 202 -4.73 0.30 -2.47
N VAL A 203 -4.01 1.33 -2.91
CA VAL A 203 -3.61 2.49 -2.10
C VAL A 203 -3.66 3.77 -2.94
N ILE A 204 -3.81 4.91 -2.26
CA ILE A 204 -3.60 6.24 -2.82
C ILE A 204 -2.38 6.88 -2.16
N ILE A 205 -1.59 7.61 -2.93
CA ILE A 205 -0.50 8.43 -2.46
C ILE A 205 -0.70 9.88 -2.90
N GLU A 206 -0.63 10.82 -1.92
CA GLU A 206 -0.40 12.23 -2.19
C GLU A 206 1.10 12.45 -2.15
N THR A 207 1.69 12.78 -3.27
CA THR A 207 3.16 12.83 -3.44
C THR A 207 3.83 14.01 -2.77
N GLY A 208 3.06 15.02 -2.40
CA GLY A 208 3.48 16.24 -1.70
C GLY A 208 2.49 17.37 -1.94
N PHE A 209 2.67 18.49 -1.25
CA PHE A 209 1.90 19.70 -1.49
C PHE A 209 2.53 20.49 -2.63
N MET A 210 1.77 20.79 -3.67
CA MET A 210 2.24 21.54 -4.85
C MET A 210 2.72 22.96 -4.53
N ASN A 211 2.45 23.47 -3.34
CA ASN A 211 2.98 24.73 -2.85
C ASN A 211 4.39 24.56 -2.25
N LEU A 212 4.49 23.91 -1.08
CA LEU A 212 5.75 23.84 -0.33
C LEU A 212 6.71 22.76 -0.84
N ASP A 213 6.21 21.67 -1.42
CA ASP A 213 7.05 20.59 -1.96
C ASP A 213 7.26 20.73 -3.48
N ARG A 214 6.93 21.90 -4.04
CA ARG A 214 6.94 22.20 -5.46
C ARG A 214 8.27 21.88 -6.16
N GLN A 215 9.39 22.17 -5.51
CA GLN A 215 10.70 21.89 -6.09
C GLN A 215 10.86 20.41 -6.42
N LEU A 216 10.42 19.51 -5.54
CA LEU A 216 10.44 18.09 -5.80
C LEU A 216 9.48 17.71 -6.93
N LEU A 217 8.23 18.17 -6.85
CA LEU A 217 7.15 17.72 -7.73
C LEU A 217 7.28 18.22 -9.16
N GLU A 218 7.76 19.47 -9.34
CA GLU A 218 7.90 20.11 -10.65
C GLU A 218 9.28 19.90 -11.27
N GLN A 219 10.37 20.01 -10.46
CA GLN A 219 11.72 20.01 -10.99
C GLN A 219 12.42 18.66 -10.87
N HIS A 220 11.99 17.80 -9.94
CA HIS A 220 12.57 16.49 -9.66
C HIS A 220 11.51 15.39 -9.54
N PRO A 221 10.57 15.29 -10.50
CA PRO A 221 9.54 14.24 -10.47
C PRO A 221 10.12 12.82 -10.53
N ASP A 222 11.34 12.67 -11.04
CA ASP A 222 12.13 11.44 -11.04
C ASP A 222 12.40 10.93 -9.61
N ILE A 223 12.68 11.80 -8.65
CA ILE A 223 12.88 11.42 -7.24
C ILE A 223 11.56 10.91 -6.63
N ALA A 224 10.45 11.59 -6.91
CA ALA A 224 9.13 11.13 -6.45
C ALA A 224 8.76 9.77 -7.08
N ALA A 225 9.01 9.61 -8.38
CA ALA A 225 8.76 8.36 -9.10
C ALA A 225 9.61 7.21 -8.56
N GLU A 226 10.89 7.44 -8.31
CA GLU A 226 11.79 6.45 -7.71
C GLU A 226 11.28 6.00 -6.34
N GLY A 227 10.83 6.92 -5.48
CA GLY A 227 10.27 6.59 -4.17
C GLY A 227 9.04 5.68 -4.27
N ILE A 228 8.14 5.95 -5.22
CA ILE A 228 6.97 5.10 -5.50
C ILE A 228 7.40 3.74 -6.07
N THR A 229 8.30 3.74 -7.04
CA THR A 229 8.83 2.53 -7.67
C THR A 229 9.43 1.59 -6.62
N GLN A 230 10.31 2.09 -5.75
CA GLN A 230 10.88 1.30 -4.67
C GLN A 230 9.84 0.81 -3.67
N GLY A 231 8.81 1.61 -3.37
CA GLY A 231 7.69 1.20 -2.54
C GLY A 231 6.91 0.03 -3.13
N ILE A 232 6.63 0.06 -4.42
CA ILE A 232 5.97 -1.04 -5.15
C ILE A 232 6.85 -2.28 -5.16
N LEU A 233 8.15 -2.15 -5.44
CA LEU A 233 9.12 -3.26 -5.43
C LEU A 233 9.23 -3.90 -4.04
N CYS A 234 9.31 -3.10 -2.99
CA CYS A 234 9.29 -3.58 -1.60
C CYS A 234 8.06 -4.47 -1.33
N PHE A 235 6.89 -4.07 -1.82
CA PHE A 235 5.66 -4.85 -1.67
C PHE A 235 5.68 -6.15 -2.47
N ILE A 236 6.08 -6.12 -3.75
CA ILE A 236 6.09 -7.29 -4.63
C ILE A 236 7.11 -8.32 -4.15
N ASN A 237 8.31 -7.87 -3.81
CA ASN A 237 9.43 -8.71 -3.38
C ASN A 237 9.32 -9.16 -1.92
N ASN A 238 8.29 -8.71 -1.21
CA ASN A 238 8.12 -8.99 0.23
C ASN A 238 9.35 -8.57 1.07
N GLU A 239 9.95 -7.41 0.74
CA GLU A 239 11.14 -6.89 1.44
C GLU A 239 10.83 -6.44 2.86
N ASP A 240 11.85 -6.38 3.71
CA ASP A 240 11.72 -5.77 5.03
C ASP A 240 11.51 -4.26 4.89
N VAL A 241 10.43 -3.77 5.51
CA VAL A 241 10.05 -2.35 5.48
C VAL A 241 11.07 -1.47 6.21
N SER A 242 11.77 -2.02 7.21
CA SER A 242 12.80 -1.31 7.97
C SER A 242 14.13 -1.17 7.23
N SER A 243 14.32 -1.91 6.14
CA SER A 243 15.54 -1.81 5.32
C SER A 243 15.59 -0.46 4.61
N PRO A 244 16.76 0.19 4.51
CA PRO A 244 16.89 1.42 3.75
C PRO A 244 16.56 1.20 2.26
N PRO A 245 16.12 2.23 1.53
CA PRO A 245 15.93 2.14 0.09
C PRO A 245 17.23 1.73 -0.61
N THR A 246 17.12 0.90 -1.63
CA THR A 246 18.28 0.49 -2.43
C THR A 246 18.79 1.68 -3.23
N PRO A 247 20.08 2.05 -3.14
CA PRO A 247 20.62 3.12 -3.96
C PRO A 247 20.44 2.80 -5.44
N THR A 248 19.80 3.68 -6.18
CA THR A 248 19.76 3.57 -7.64
C THR A 248 21.11 4.00 -8.17
N THR A 249 21.88 3.07 -8.71
CA THR A 249 23.07 3.42 -9.49
C THR A 249 22.55 3.95 -10.82
N SER A 250 22.55 5.28 -10.97
CA SER A 250 22.37 5.89 -12.30
C SER A 250 23.46 5.36 -13.23
N PRO A 251 23.11 4.99 -14.48
CA PRO A 251 24.07 4.54 -15.48
C PRO A 251 25.02 5.64 -15.92
#